data_152fe39e5cd06abf665d359651860408
#
_entry.id   152fe39e5cd06abf665d359651860408
#
_cell.length_a   1.000
_cell.length_b   1.000
_cell.length_c   1.000
_cell.angle_alpha   90.00
_cell.angle_beta   90.00
_cell.angle_gamma   90.00
#
_symmetry.space_group_name_H-M   'P 1'
#
loop_
_entity.id
_entity.type
_entity.pdbx_description
1 polymer ?
#
loop_
_entity_poly.entity_id
_entity_poly.type
_entity_poly.pdbx_seq_one_letter_code
_entity_poly.pdbx_strand_id
1 'polypeptide(L)'
;MFAPQTAEMSKVKVGLVQMSCVKDVQPNLEKAIAGIRDVAAKGAQIVCLQELFTSLYFCDVEDYENFKLAEAIPGPGTDVLSKVAKELNVVIIASLFEKRTSGIYHNTTAVLDADGTYLGKYRKMHIPDDPAYYEKFYFTPGDLGYKVFNTKFAKIGILICWDQWYPEASRITALMGAEILFYPTAIGWATSQDEQTNTDQYNAWQTIQRSHAVANGVHVVSVNRVGFEQDGLMKFWGGSFVANPMGRLLYQASHDKEENTVVELDTNQTDFYRTHWPFMRDRRIDSYQPITKRFIDEG
;
A
#
# COMPACT_ATOMS: atom_id res chain seq x y z
N MET A 1 23.79 1.51 26.97
CA MET A 1 24.14 1.72 25.56
C MET A 1 24.54 0.37 25.00
N PHE A 2 23.64 -0.33 24.32
CA PHE A 2 23.91 -1.66 23.74
C PHE A 2 24.13 -1.45 22.24
N ALA A 3 25.34 -1.77 21.77
CA ALA A 3 25.62 -1.79 20.34
C ALA A 3 25.00 -3.07 19.74
N PRO A 4 24.32 -3.02 18.58
CA PRO A 4 23.80 -4.21 17.96
C PRO A 4 24.93 -5.09 17.46
N GLN A 5 24.86 -6.39 17.76
CA GLN A 5 25.71 -7.39 17.12
C GLN A 5 25.37 -7.47 15.63
N THR A 6 26.38 -7.44 14.81
CA THR A 6 26.33 -7.45 13.35
C THR A 6 25.73 -8.76 12.80
N ALA A 7 24.54 -8.67 12.24
CA ALA A 7 24.03 -9.64 11.28
C ALA A 7 23.96 -8.97 9.89
N GLU A 8 24.68 -9.49 8.95
CA GLU A 8 24.95 -8.89 7.62
C GLU A 8 23.79 -8.90 6.61
N MET A 9 22.54 -9.26 7.01
CA MET A 9 21.36 -9.38 6.13
C MET A 9 20.11 -8.67 6.63
N SER A 10 20.25 -7.49 7.21
CA SER A 10 19.12 -6.75 7.77
C SER A 10 18.67 -5.55 6.95
N LYS A 11 19.35 -5.26 5.86
CA LYS A 11 19.05 -4.09 5.03
C LYS A 11 18.28 -4.51 3.80
N VAL A 12 17.09 -3.91 3.64
CA VAL A 12 16.22 -4.11 2.48
C VAL A 12 15.99 -2.76 1.79
N LYS A 13 16.18 -2.71 0.49
CA LYS A 13 15.93 -1.53 -0.33
C LYS A 13 14.54 -1.62 -0.94
N VAL A 14 13.68 -0.68 -0.57
CA VAL A 14 12.32 -0.58 -1.12
C VAL A 14 12.27 0.50 -2.19
N GLY A 15 11.67 0.17 -3.32
CA GLY A 15 11.40 1.09 -4.43
C GLY A 15 9.95 1.57 -4.38
N LEU A 16 9.75 2.87 -4.50
CA LEU A 16 8.45 3.51 -4.61
C LEU A 16 8.31 4.06 -6.02
N VAL A 17 7.21 3.75 -6.70
CA VAL A 17 6.87 4.30 -8.01
C VAL A 17 5.61 5.15 -7.84
N GLN A 18 5.80 6.47 -7.69
CA GLN A 18 4.73 7.46 -7.66
C GLN A 18 4.53 8.00 -9.07
N MET A 19 3.38 7.71 -9.68
CA MET A 19 3.13 8.09 -11.06
C MET A 19 1.73 8.69 -11.28
N SER A 20 1.60 9.50 -12.32
CA SER A 20 0.33 9.92 -12.88
C SER A 20 -0.18 8.87 -13.86
N CYS A 21 -1.49 8.79 -14.05
CA CYS A 21 -2.12 7.88 -15.00
C CYS A 21 -2.83 8.64 -16.14
N VAL A 22 -3.02 7.92 -17.24
CA VAL A 22 -3.85 8.30 -18.35
C VAL A 22 -5.01 7.31 -18.51
N LYS A 23 -5.95 7.59 -19.40
CA LYS A 23 -7.16 6.76 -19.57
C LYS A 23 -6.82 5.32 -20.02
N ASP A 24 -5.86 5.18 -20.94
CA ASP A 24 -5.53 3.90 -21.56
C ASP A 24 -4.63 3.05 -20.65
N VAL A 25 -4.94 1.75 -20.58
CA VAL A 25 -4.24 0.79 -19.71
C VAL A 25 -2.78 0.59 -20.13
N GLN A 26 -2.53 0.41 -21.42
CA GLN A 26 -1.20 0.04 -21.92
C GLN A 26 -0.11 1.08 -21.61
N PRO A 27 -0.32 2.40 -21.84
CA PRO A 27 0.67 3.42 -21.45
C PRO A 27 0.96 3.45 -19.95
N ASN A 28 -0.05 3.21 -19.10
CA ASN A 28 0.15 3.16 -17.66
C ASN A 28 0.97 1.95 -17.23
N LEU A 29 0.70 0.78 -17.82
CA LEU A 29 1.49 -0.44 -17.56
C LEU A 29 2.95 -0.25 -18.01
N GLU A 30 3.18 0.31 -19.17
CA GLU A 30 4.53 0.60 -19.70
C GLU A 30 5.27 1.59 -18.79
N LYS A 31 4.59 2.66 -18.34
CA LYS A 31 5.15 3.63 -17.39
C LYS A 31 5.50 2.97 -16.06
N ALA A 32 4.63 2.13 -15.51
CA ALA A 32 4.90 1.39 -14.29
C ALA A 32 6.11 0.47 -14.44
N ILE A 33 6.22 -0.26 -15.55
CA ILE A 33 7.38 -1.13 -15.82
C ILE A 33 8.66 -0.31 -15.96
N ALA A 34 8.61 0.85 -16.62
CA ALA A 34 9.76 1.76 -16.70
C ALA A 34 10.18 2.24 -15.30
N GLY A 35 9.22 2.60 -14.45
CA GLY A 35 9.47 2.96 -13.05
C GLY A 35 10.08 1.82 -12.24
N ILE A 36 9.58 0.59 -12.39
CA ILE A 36 10.16 -0.60 -11.76
C ILE A 36 11.61 -0.79 -12.19
N ARG A 37 11.90 -0.67 -13.50
CA ARG A 37 13.27 -0.78 -14.03
C ARG A 37 14.20 0.29 -13.47
N ASP A 38 13.71 1.53 -13.36
CA ASP A 38 14.47 2.64 -12.82
C ASP A 38 14.85 2.41 -11.34
N VAL A 39 13.89 2.04 -10.49
CA VAL A 39 14.20 1.75 -9.08
C VAL A 39 15.02 0.47 -8.91
N ALA A 40 14.83 -0.55 -9.75
CA ALA A 40 15.67 -1.75 -9.75
C ALA A 40 17.14 -1.43 -10.09
N ALA A 41 17.36 -0.56 -11.09
CA ALA A 41 18.69 -0.07 -11.45
C ALA A 41 19.38 0.71 -10.31
N LYS A 42 18.59 1.37 -9.44
CA LYS A 42 19.03 2.04 -8.22
C LYS A 42 19.22 1.06 -7.03
N GLY A 43 18.96 -0.23 -7.24
CA GLY A 43 19.18 -1.30 -6.26
C GLY A 43 17.96 -1.66 -5.41
N ALA A 44 16.75 -1.27 -5.80
CA ALA A 44 15.53 -1.73 -5.12
C ALA A 44 15.43 -3.26 -5.17
N GLN A 45 14.94 -3.83 -4.08
CA GLN A 45 14.70 -5.27 -3.91
C GLN A 45 13.19 -5.57 -3.85
N ILE A 46 12.41 -4.68 -3.26
CA ILE A 46 10.95 -4.75 -3.19
C ILE A 46 10.40 -3.46 -3.77
N VAL A 47 9.57 -3.56 -4.79
CA VAL A 47 8.99 -2.40 -5.49
C VAL A 47 7.49 -2.37 -5.26
N CYS A 48 6.97 -1.24 -4.82
CA CYS A 48 5.55 -1.01 -4.64
C CYS A 48 5.04 0.01 -5.67
N LEU A 49 3.97 -0.37 -6.36
CA LEU A 49 3.18 0.50 -7.22
C LEU A 49 2.01 1.11 -6.43
N GLN A 50 1.46 2.20 -6.92
CA GLN A 50 0.25 2.81 -6.37
C GLN A 50 -1.01 1.97 -6.61
N GLU A 51 -2.11 2.29 -5.93
CA GLU A 51 -3.41 1.64 -6.09
C GLU A 51 -3.96 1.84 -7.51
N LEU A 52 -4.48 0.73 -8.12
CA LEU A 52 -5.15 0.72 -9.43
C LEU A 52 -4.34 1.43 -10.52
N PHE A 53 -3.05 1.17 -10.57
CA PHE A 53 -2.07 1.94 -11.37
C PHE A 53 -2.26 1.81 -12.89
N THR A 54 -3.08 0.87 -13.36
CA THR A 54 -3.27 0.62 -14.80
C THR A 54 -4.27 1.55 -15.46
N SER A 55 -4.96 2.41 -14.71
CA SER A 55 -5.99 3.32 -15.24
C SER A 55 -6.04 4.63 -14.48
N LEU A 56 -6.78 5.60 -14.99
CA LEU A 56 -7.31 6.67 -14.15
C LEU A 56 -8.10 6.07 -12.99
N TYR A 57 -8.22 6.82 -11.90
CA TYR A 57 -9.04 6.41 -10.76
C TYR A 57 -10.53 6.51 -11.14
N PHE A 58 -11.08 5.40 -11.61
CA PHE A 58 -12.41 5.33 -12.21
C PHE A 58 -13.55 5.32 -11.19
N CYS A 59 -13.25 5.23 -9.89
CA CYS A 59 -14.28 5.19 -8.85
C CYS A 59 -14.85 6.58 -8.49
N ASP A 60 -14.48 7.61 -9.25
CA ASP A 60 -15.06 8.96 -9.14
C ASP A 60 -16.51 9.04 -9.66
N VAL A 61 -16.91 8.08 -10.50
CA VAL A 61 -18.24 7.94 -11.08
C VAL A 61 -18.72 6.49 -10.99
N GLU A 62 -20.03 6.29 -10.99
CA GLU A 62 -20.67 4.98 -11.11
C GLU A 62 -20.96 4.69 -12.59
N ASP A 63 -19.99 4.10 -13.29
CA ASP A 63 -20.09 3.77 -14.72
C ASP A 63 -19.83 2.29 -14.97
N TYR A 64 -20.81 1.58 -15.51
CA TYR A 64 -20.69 0.16 -15.85
C TYR A 64 -19.61 -0.15 -16.89
N GLU A 65 -19.23 0.82 -17.76
CA GLU A 65 -18.16 0.63 -18.73
C GLU A 65 -16.80 0.38 -18.07
N ASN A 66 -16.58 0.93 -16.86
CA ASN A 66 -15.33 0.76 -16.12
C ASN A 66 -15.09 -0.70 -15.67
N PHE A 67 -16.12 -1.55 -15.58
CA PHE A 67 -15.93 -2.98 -15.32
C PHE A 67 -15.12 -3.71 -16.41
N LYS A 68 -14.99 -3.13 -17.60
CA LYS A 68 -14.13 -3.65 -18.68
C LYS A 68 -12.65 -3.54 -18.37
N LEU A 69 -12.26 -2.70 -17.39
CA LEU A 69 -10.88 -2.57 -16.94
C LEU A 69 -10.43 -3.74 -16.05
N ALA A 70 -11.38 -4.53 -15.54
CA ALA A 70 -11.10 -5.62 -14.61
C ALA A 70 -10.50 -6.84 -15.32
N GLU A 71 -9.53 -7.47 -14.67
CA GLU A 71 -8.88 -8.68 -15.14
C GLU A 71 -8.88 -9.78 -14.07
N ALA A 72 -8.66 -11.03 -14.47
CA ALA A 72 -8.42 -12.12 -13.53
C ALA A 72 -7.08 -11.90 -12.81
N ILE A 73 -6.98 -12.27 -11.54
CA ILE A 73 -5.71 -12.26 -10.78
C ILE A 73 -5.50 -13.65 -10.15
N PRO A 74 -4.45 -14.41 -10.53
CA PRO A 74 -3.47 -14.08 -11.58
C PRO A 74 -4.11 -14.00 -12.98
N GLY A 75 -3.49 -13.21 -13.85
CA GLY A 75 -3.96 -12.94 -15.21
C GLY A 75 -2.98 -12.08 -15.99
N PRO A 76 -3.41 -11.46 -17.12
CA PRO A 76 -2.50 -10.81 -18.06
C PRO A 76 -1.54 -9.80 -17.43
N GLY A 77 -2.04 -8.93 -16.55
CA GLY A 77 -1.19 -7.93 -15.86
C GLY A 77 -0.16 -8.56 -14.95
N THR A 78 -0.56 -9.55 -14.14
CA THR A 78 0.38 -10.28 -13.27
C THR A 78 1.37 -11.11 -14.06
N ASP A 79 0.99 -11.67 -15.21
CA ASP A 79 1.89 -12.46 -16.06
C ASP A 79 3.02 -11.61 -16.64
N VAL A 80 2.71 -10.39 -17.06
CA VAL A 80 3.72 -9.42 -17.52
C VAL A 80 4.65 -9.03 -16.39
N LEU A 81 4.08 -8.63 -15.25
CA LEU A 81 4.86 -8.20 -14.08
C LEU A 81 5.69 -9.32 -13.46
N SER A 82 5.22 -10.58 -13.51
CA SER A 82 5.99 -11.76 -13.09
C SER A 82 7.29 -11.91 -13.90
N LYS A 83 7.22 -11.70 -15.21
CA LYS A 83 8.41 -11.73 -16.07
C LYS A 83 9.38 -10.59 -15.72
N VAL A 84 8.86 -9.40 -15.47
CA VAL A 84 9.66 -8.24 -15.04
C VAL A 84 10.31 -8.49 -13.66
N ALA A 85 9.56 -9.03 -12.70
CA ALA A 85 10.07 -9.39 -11.38
C ALA A 85 11.26 -10.37 -11.48
N LYS A 86 11.10 -11.42 -12.28
CA LYS A 86 12.15 -12.42 -12.53
C LYS A 86 13.36 -11.82 -13.24
N GLU A 87 13.13 -11.03 -14.29
CA GLU A 87 14.20 -10.40 -15.08
C GLU A 87 15.07 -9.50 -14.20
N LEU A 88 14.45 -8.69 -13.35
CA LEU A 88 15.13 -7.71 -12.52
C LEU A 88 15.52 -8.23 -11.14
N ASN A 89 15.09 -9.46 -10.78
CA ASN A 89 15.30 -10.05 -9.47
C ASN A 89 14.75 -9.16 -8.33
N VAL A 90 13.54 -8.64 -8.51
CA VAL A 90 12.84 -7.78 -7.54
C VAL A 90 11.45 -8.33 -7.20
N VAL A 91 11.01 -8.13 -5.96
CA VAL A 91 9.62 -8.35 -5.57
C VAL A 91 8.77 -7.20 -6.12
N ILE A 92 7.59 -7.49 -6.68
CA ILE A 92 6.66 -6.45 -7.16
C ILE A 92 5.33 -6.57 -6.41
N ILE A 93 4.88 -5.44 -5.87
CA ILE A 93 3.58 -5.26 -5.22
C ILE A 93 2.71 -4.44 -6.18
N ALA A 94 1.69 -5.09 -6.77
CA ALA A 94 0.89 -4.53 -7.86
C ALA A 94 -0.60 -4.53 -7.51
N SER A 95 -1.18 -3.34 -7.37
CA SER A 95 -2.61 -3.15 -7.10
C SER A 95 -3.40 -3.03 -8.40
N LEU A 96 -4.41 -3.90 -8.56
CA LEU A 96 -5.16 -4.12 -9.80
C LEU A 96 -6.66 -4.24 -9.54
N PHE A 97 -7.46 -4.02 -10.58
CA PHE A 97 -8.90 -4.28 -10.56
C PHE A 97 -9.17 -5.75 -10.91
N GLU A 98 -9.58 -6.54 -9.90
CA GLU A 98 -9.81 -7.97 -10.05
C GLU A 98 -11.24 -8.29 -10.50
N LYS A 99 -11.39 -9.04 -11.59
CA LYS A 99 -12.60 -9.77 -11.91
C LYS A 99 -12.47 -11.20 -11.39
N ARG A 100 -13.13 -11.50 -10.28
CA ARG A 100 -13.14 -12.84 -9.67
C ARG A 100 -14.03 -13.80 -10.46
N THR A 101 -15.23 -13.33 -10.80
CA THR A 101 -16.22 -14.01 -11.61
C THR A 101 -17.21 -12.98 -12.13
N SER A 102 -18.21 -13.40 -12.88
CA SER A 102 -19.30 -12.54 -13.34
C SER A 102 -20.02 -11.92 -12.14
N GLY A 103 -20.06 -10.57 -12.07
CA GLY A 103 -20.73 -9.82 -11.01
C GLY A 103 -19.98 -9.72 -9.68
N ILE A 104 -18.78 -10.29 -9.55
CA ILE A 104 -17.94 -10.17 -8.33
C ILE A 104 -16.57 -9.65 -8.67
N TYR A 105 -16.26 -8.47 -8.14
CA TYR A 105 -15.03 -7.73 -8.41
C TYR A 105 -14.38 -7.27 -7.10
N HIS A 106 -13.06 -7.10 -7.10
CA HIS A 106 -12.32 -6.65 -5.94
C HIS A 106 -11.22 -5.65 -6.32
N ASN A 107 -10.90 -4.76 -5.40
CA ASN A 107 -9.66 -4.01 -5.39
C ASN A 107 -8.59 -4.91 -4.77
N THR A 108 -7.58 -5.30 -5.54
CA THR A 108 -6.71 -6.41 -5.19
C THR A 108 -5.24 -6.07 -5.44
N THR A 109 -4.39 -6.40 -4.49
CA THR A 109 -2.94 -6.32 -4.66
C THR A 109 -2.35 -7.71 -4.79
N ALA A 110 -1.68 -7.96 -5.90
CA ALA A 110 -0.88 -9.16 -6.15
C ALA A 110 0.56 -8.95 -5.67
N VAL A 111 1.19 -10.02 -5.17
CA VAL A 111 2.61 -10.03 -4.79
C VAL A 111 3.34 -11.06 -5.64
N LEU A 112 4.36 -10.58 -6.35
CA LEU A 112 5.22 -11.37 -7.23
C LEU A 112 6.62 -11.40 -6.63
N ASP A 113 7.17 -12.60 -6.39
CA ASP A 113 8.51 -12.72 -5.81
C ASP A 113 9.60 -12.46 -6.85
N ALA A 114 10.81 -12.31 -6.39
CA ALA A 114 11.98 -11.96 -7.19
C ALA A 114 12.36 -13.01 -8.27
N ASP A 115 11.87 -14.24 -8.16
CA ASP A 115 11.99 -15.26 -9.20
C ASP A 115 10.84 -15.28 -10.21
N GLY A 116 9.86 -14.37 -10.04
CA GLY A 116 8.63 -14.28 -10.82
C GLY A 116 7.48 -15.13 -10.27
N THR A 117 7.65 -15.81 -9.16
CA THR A 117 6.58 -16.60 -8.54
C THR A 117 5.45 -15.68 -8.04
N TYR A 118 4.21 -16.00 -8.41
CA TYR A 118 3.04 -15.38 -7.81
C TYR A 118 2.83 -15.94 -6.40
N LEU A 119 3.10 -15.12 -5.37
CA LEU A 119 2.96 -15.51 -3.95
C LEU A 119 1.52 -15.50 -3.46
N GLY A 120 0.65 -14.80 -4.17
CA GLY A 120 -0.75 -14.65 -3.80
C GLY A 120 -1.23 -13.20 -3.88
N LYS A 121 -2.38 -12.94 -3.27
CA LYS A 121 -3.04 -11.64 -3.31
C LYS A 121 -3.71 -11.28 -1.99
N TYR A 122 -3.88 -9.98 -1.79
CA TYR A 122 -4.71 -9.38 -0.77
C TYR A 122 -5.87 -8.62 -1.44
N ARG A 123 -7.09 -8.80 -0.97
CA ARG A 123 -8.27 -8.05 -1.39
C ARG A 123 -8.61 -7.00 -0.36
N LYS A 124 -8.75 -5.76 -0.78
CA LYS A 124 -9.08 -4.61 0.09
C LYS A 124 -10.28 -4.91 0.98
N MET A 125 -10.10 -4.83 2.29
CA MET A 125 -11.12 -5.16 3.28
C MET A 125 -12.08 -3.98 3.51
N HIS A 126 -11.55 -2.76 3.61
CA HIS A 126 -12.32 -1.55 3.86
C HIS A 126 -12.55 -0.81 2.54
N ILE A 127 -13.80 -0.76 2.12
CA ILE A 127 -14.19 -0.14 0.85
C ILE A 127 -14.86 1.20 1.15
N PRO A 128 -14.30 2.35 0.69
CA PRO A 128 -14.90 3.66 0.87
C PRO A 128 -16.15 3.85 -0.01
N ASP A 129 -16.96 4.81 0.37
CA ASP A 129 -18.16 5.23 -0.38
C ASP A 129 -18.42 6.72 -0.13
N ASP A 130 -17.41 7.53 -0.34
CA ASP A 130 -17.46 8.98 -0.21
C ASP A 130 -17.60 9.65 -1.57
N PRO A 131 -18.01 10.93 -1.63
CA PRO A 131 -18.04 11.68 -2.89
C PRO A 131 -16.69 11.61 -3.63
N ALA A 132 -16.75 11.23 -4.90
CA ALA A 132 -15.61 10.95 -5.79
C ALA A 132 -14.76 9.70 -5.40
N TYR A 133 -15.26 8.87 -4.45
CA TYR A 133 -14.67 7.58 -4.08
C TYR A 133 -15.76 6.51 -3.96
N TYR A 134 -16.56 6.32 -5.02
CA TYR A 134 -17.69 5.37 -5.07
C TYR A 134 -17.22 3.93 -5.28
N GLU A 135 -16.30 3.48 -4.45
CA GLU A 135 -15.69 2.16 -4.59
C GLU A 135 -16.68 1.02 -4.31
N LYS A 136 -17.71 1.24 -3.48
CA LYS A 136 -18.72 0.21 -3.23
C LYS A 136 -19.58 -0.14 -4.44
N PHE A 137 -19.65 0.73 -5.44
CA PHE A 137 -20.28 0.41 -6.72
C PHE A 137 -19.52 -0.69 -7.47
N TYR A 138 -18.19 -0.69 -7.36
CA TYR A 138 -17.32 -1.59 -8.11
C TYR A 138 -16.90 -2.82 -7.32
N PHE A 139 -16.55 -2.67 -6.04
CA PHE A 139 -15.81 -3.68 -5.30
C PHE A 139 -16.62 -4.35 -4.20
N THR A 140 -16.57 -5.68 -4.21
CA THR A 140 -16.93 -6.50 -3.06
C THR A 140 -15.80 -6.40 -2.03
N PRO A 141 -16.09 -6.23 -0.72
CA PRO A 141 -15.09 -6.27 0.34
C PRO A 141 -14.25 -7.55 0.29
N GLY A 142 -13.00 -7.44 0.71
CA GLY A 142 -12.07 -8.57 0.75
C GLY A 142 -12.55 -9.70 1.65
N ASP A 143 -12.41 -10.93 1.19
CA ASP A 143 -12.85 -12.15 1.87
C ASP A 143 -11.72 -13.17 2.09
N LEU A 144 -10.47 -12.76 1.84
CA LEU A 144 -9.29 -13.60 2.06
C LEU A 144 -8.64 -13.39 3.43
N GLY A 145 -9.18 -12.46 4.24
CA GLY A 145 -8.54 -11.98 5.45
C GLY A 145 -7.31 -11.13 5.18
N TYR A 146 -6.67 -10.67 6.25
CA TYR A 146 -5.39 -9.96 6.15
C TYR A 146 -4.29 -10.93 5.73
N LYS A 147 -3.27 -10.41 5.02
CA LYS A 147 -2.23 -11.23 4.42
C LYS A 147 -0.84 -10.70 4.71
N VAL A 148 0.06 -11.63 4.98
CA VAL A 148 1.51 -11.40 4.94
C VAL A 148 2.14 -12.36 3.94
N PHE A 149 3.21 -11.91 3.31
CA PHE A 149 3.91 -12.67 2.27
C PHE A 149 5.38 -12.81 2.67
N ASN A 150 5.87 -14.04 2.67
CA ASN A 150 7.29 -14.32 2.83
C ASN A 150 7.94 -14.17 1.46
N THR A 151 8.58 -13.03 1.24
CA THR A 151 9.31 -12.76 -0.01
C THR A 151 10.77 -13.13 0.14
N LYS A 152 11.50 -13.13 -0.94
CA LYS A 152 12.95 -13.35 -0.94
C LYS A 152 13.71 -12.44 0.03
N PHE A 153 13.21 -11.21 0.27
CA PHE A 153 13.98 -10.17 0.98
C PHE A 153 13.42 -9.79 2.35
N ALA A 154 12.13 -9.93 2.58
CA ALA A 154 11.48 -9.60 3.86
C ALA A 154 10.09 -10.24 3.96
N LYS A 155 9.56 -10.30 5.17
CA LYS A 155 8.16 -10.64 5.43
C LYS A 155 7.32 -9.37 5.40
N ILE A 156 6.47 -9.24 4.38
CA ILE A 156 5.71 -8.02 4.12
C ILE A 156 4.22 -8.20 4.35
N GLY A 157 3.58 -7.16 4.86
CA GLY A 157 2.13 -7.04 4.96
C GLY A 157 1.59 -6.07 3.93
N ILE A 158 0.43 -6.40 3.33
CA ILE A 158 -0.21 -5.56 2.33
C ILE A 158 -1.56 -5.11 2.85
N LEU A 159 -1.79 -3.80 2.77
CA LEU A 159 -3.05 -3.12 3.04
C LEU A 159 -3.27 -2.08 1.94
N ILE A 160 -4.53 -1.84 1.54
CA ILE A 160 -4.81 -0.99 0.37
C ILE A 160 -5.56 0.26 0.82
N CYS A 161 -5.01 1.44 0.53
CA CYS A 161 -5.63 2.76 0.61
C CYS A 161 -6.50 2.94 1.87
N TRP A 162 -7.83 2.79 1.79
CA TRP A 162 -8.77 3.01 2.90
C TRP A 162 -8.46 2.18 4.15
N ASP A 163 -7.82 1.01 4.00
CA ASP A 163 -7.32 0.20 5.12
C ASP A 163 -6.35 0.99 6.02
N GLN A 164 -5.70 2.02 5.49
CA GLN A 164 -4.73 2.86 6.20
C GLN A 164 -5.31 3.62 7.39
N TRP A 165 -6.64 3.83 7.41
CA TRP A 165 -7.32 4.54 8.49
C TRP A 165 -7.64 3.66 9.70
N TYR A 166 -7.54 2.33 9.55
CA TYR A 166 -7.96 1.35 10.54
C TYR A 166 -6.78 0.73 11.30
N PRO A 167 -6.56 1.11 12.57
CA PRO A 167 -5.50 0.54 13.40
C PRO A 167 -5.57 -0.98 13.53
N GLU A 168 -6.79 -1.55 13.49
CA GLU A 168 -7.03 -2.99 13.57
C GLU A 168 -6.36 -3.73 12.40
N ALA A 169 -6.46 -3.19 11.18
CA ALA A 169 -5.87 -3.79 10.00
C ALA A 169 -4.34 -3.89 10.12
N SER A 170 -3.70 -2.79 10.48
CA SER A 170 -2.25 -2.76 10.67
C SER A 170 -1.80 -3.64 11.84
N ARG A 171 -2.55 -3.66 12.94
CA ARG A 171 -2.26 -4.48 14.11
C ARG A 171 -2.34 -5.97 13.78
N ILE A 172 -3.41 -6.43 13.13
CA ILE A 172 -3.56 -7.84 12.76
C ILE A 172 -2.43 -8.27 11.83
N THR A 173 -2.13 -7.46 10.81
CA THR A 173 -1.07 -7.75 9.85
C THR A 173 0.31 -7.82 10.53
N ALA A 174 0.60 -6.92 11.47
CA ALA A 174 1.82 -6.95 12.27
C ALA A 174 1.89 -8.18 13.21
N LEU A 175 0.75 -8.58 13.80
CA LEU A 175 0.67 -9.80 14.62
C LEU A 175 0.91 -11.08 13.80
N MET A 176 0.65 -11.07 12.50
CA MET A 176 1.00 -12.15 11.57
C MET A 176 2.50 -12.18 11.23
N GLY A 177 3.25 -11.20 11.73
CA GLY A 177 4.71 -11.15 11.63
C GLY A 177 5.25 -10.27 10.51
N ALA A 178 4.46 -9.36 9.95
CA ALA A 178 4.98 -8.38 8.99
C ALA A 178 6.09 -7.52 9.62
N GLU A 179 7.16 -7.30 8.88
CA GLU A 179 8.28 -6.41 9.21
C GLU A 179 8.12 -5.05 8.53
N ILE A 180 7.47 -5.05 7.36
CA ILE A 180 7.18 -3.88 6.55
C ILE A 180 5.70 -3.94 6.13
N LEU A 181 4.96 -2.86 6.38
CA LEU A 181 3.59 -2.67 5.88
C LEU A 181 3.62 -1.79 4.64
N PHE A 182 3.02 -2.26 3.55
CA PHE A 182 2.87 -1.51 2.31
C PHE A 182 1.42 -1.08 2.13
N TYR A 183 1.24 0.18 1.72
CA TYR A 183 -0.05 0.80 1.43
C TYR A 183 -0.05 1.37 0.00
N PRO A 184 -0.34 0.55 -1.03
CA PRO A 184 -0.76 1.08 -2.32
C PRO A 184 -1.99 1.98 -2.14
N THR A 185 -1.93 3.21 -2.65
CA THR A 185 -2.92 4.23 -2.34
C THR A 185 -3.28 5.06 -3.58
N ALA A 186 -4.52 5.56 -3.59
CA ALA A 186 -5.02 6.60 -4.48
C ALA A 186 -5.88 7.57 -3.65
N ILE A 187 -5.28 8.64 -3.14
CA ILE A 187 -5.93 9.65 -2.33
C ILE A 187 -5.46 11.04 -2.73
N GLY A 188 -6.35 12.00 -2.71
CA GLY A 188 -6.07 13.35 -3.17
C GLY A 188 -6.97 14.39 -2.53
N TRP A 189 -6.76 15.62 -2.95
CA TRP A 189 -7.56 16.79 -2.56
C TRP A 189 -8.64 17.04 -3.59
N ALA A 190 -9.88 17.27 -3.13
CA ALA A 190 -10.89 17.88 -3.96
C ALA A 190 -10.50 19.35 -4.18
N THR A 191 -10.40 19.78 -5.45
CA THR A 191 -9.94 21.14 -5.78
C THR A 191 -10.91 22.24 -5.35
N SER A 192 -12.13 21.87 -4.96
CA SER A 192 -13.14 22.78 -4.39
C SER A 192 -12.97 23.04 -2.89
N GLN A 193 -12.09 22.31 -2.21
CA GLN A 193 -11.84 22.48 -0.77
C GLN A 193 -10.84 23.62 -0.51
N ASP A 194 -10.92 24.19 0.69
CA ASP A 194 -9.97 25.21 1.14
C ASP A 194 -8.60 24.60 1.52
N GLU A 195 -7.58 25.44 1.55
CA GLU A 195 -6.20 25.03 1.81
C GLU A 195 -6.00 24.41 3.19
N GLN A 196 -6.70 24.92 4.21
CA GLN A 196 -6.59 24.38 5.57
C GLN A 196 -7.15 22.97 5.63
N THR A 197 -8.31 22.72 5.07
CA THR A 197 -8.93 21.40 4.97
C THR A 197 -8.00 20.42 4.23
N ASN A 198 -7.43 20.85 3.12
CA ASN A 198 -6.48 20.05 2.35
C ASN A 198 -5.22 19.70 3.16
N THR A 199 -4.68 20.65 3.88
CA THR A 199 -3.52 20.46 4.77
C THR A 199 -3.83 19.46 5.89
N ASP A 200 -4.98 19.61 6.53
CA ASP A 200 -5.40 18.73 7.63
C ASP A 200 -5.62 17.30 7.16
N GLN A 201 -6.22 17.09 5.99
CA GLN A 201 -6.42 15.77 5.39
C GLN A 201 -5.08 15.05 5.13
N TYR A 202 -4.12 15.76 4.53
CA TYR A 202 -2.80 15.17 4.28
C TYR A 202 -2.06 14.85 5.58
N ASN A 203 -2.09 15.76 6.55
CA ASN A 203 -1.47 15.57 7.84
C ASN A 203 -2.09 14.39 8.60
N ALA A 204 -3.42 14.24 8.57
CA ALA A 204 -4.12 13.11 9.17
C ALA A 204 -3.69 11.79 8.51
N TRP A 205 -3.64 11.76 7.18
CA TRP A 205 -3.23 10.59 6.39
C TRP A 205 -1.80 10.12 6.73
N GLN A 206 -0.85 11.04 6.81
CA GLN A 206 0.52 10.69 7.15
C GLN A 206 0.65 10.31 8.63
N THR A 207 -0.05 11.03 9.52
CA THR A 207 0.00 10.81 10.97
C THR A 207 -0.52 9.44 11.35
N ILE A 208 -1.68 9.01 10.85
CA ILE A 208 -2.24 7.71 11.19
C ILE A 208 -1.33 6.56 10.77
N GLN A 209 -0.71 6.63 9.62
CA GLN A 209 0.19 5.60 9.12
C GLN A 209 1.53 5.58 9.89
N ARG A 210 2.06 6.74 10.25
CA ARG A 210 3.23 6.84 11.16
C ARG A 210 2.91 6.27 12.54
N SER A 211 1.68 6.47 13.02
CA SER A 211 1.20 5.83 14.27
C SER A 211 1.20 4.30 14.15
N HIS A 212 0.81 3.74 13.00
CA HIS A 212 0.89 2.30 12.77
C HIS A 212 2.32 1.77 12.85
N ALA A 213 3.29 2.51 12.32
CA ALA A 213 4.71 2.16 12.43
C ALA A 213 5.14 2.07 13.89
N VAL A 214 4.83 3.08 14.69
CA VAL A 214 5.19 3.15 16.13
C VAL A 214 4.47 2.06 16.92
N ALA A 215 3.14 1.98 16.80
CA ALA A 215 2.32 1.08 17.60
C ALA A 215 2.66 -0.40 17.36
N ASN A 216 3.20 -0.74 16.19
CA ASN A 216 3.51 -2.12 15.80
C ASN A 216 5.01 -2.42 15.72
N GLY A 217 5.87 -1.41 15.85
CA GLY A 217 7.32 -1.54 15.72
C GLY A 217 7.71 -2.08 14.33
N VAL A 218 7.14 -1.53 13.27
CA VAL A 218 7.35 -1.95 11.87
C VAL A 218 7.69 -0.76 10.97
N HIS A 219 8.28 -1.03 9.81
CA HIS A 219 8.37 -0.01 8.77
C HIS A 219 7.04 0.15 8.06
N VAL A 220 6.74 1.36 7.60
CA VAL A 220 5.56 1.68 6.78
C VAL A 220 6.02 2.31 5.48
N VAL A 221 5.51 1.81 4.36
CA VAL A 221 5.75 2.30 3.00
C VAL A 221 4.40 2.62 2.37
N SER A 222 4.14 3.89 2.10
CA SER A 222 2.92 4.34 1.44
C SER A 222 3.24 4.87 0.06
N VAL A 223 2.60 4.33 -0.96
CA VAL A 223 2.82 4.73 -2.35
C VAL A 223 1.52 5.24 -2.93
N ASN A 224 1.48 6.54 -3.21
CA ASN A 224 0.30 7.22 -3.67
C ASN A 224 0.43 7.65 -5.14
N ARG A 225 -0.70 7.82 -5.77
CA ARG A 225 -0.90 8.41 -7.08
C ARG A 225 -0.61 9.93 -7.02
N VAL A 226 -0.20 10.53 -8.13
CA VAL A 226 0.03 11.97 -8.27
C VAL A 226 -0.63 12.52 -9.54
N GLY A 227 -1.03 13.79 -9.50
CA GLY A 227 -1.56 14.50 -10.66
C GLY A 227 -3.05 14.78 -10.62
N PHE A 228 -3.50 15.56 -11.58
CA PHE A 228 -4.92 15.93 -11.71
C PHE A 228 -5.67 14.85 -12.52
N GLU A 229 -6.80 14.44 -12.00
CA GLU A 229 -7.76 13.57 -12.67
C GLU A 229 -9.17 14.16 -12.55
N GLN A 230 -10.19 13.50 -13.14
CA GLN A 230 -11.60 13.94 -13.05
C GLN A 230 -11.80 15.37 -13.58
N ASP A 231 -11.26 15.65 -14.77
CA ASP A 231 -11.31 16.98 -15.40
C ASP A 231 -10.82 18.11 -14.47
N GLY A 232 -9.85 17.78 -13.60
CA GLY A 232 -9.26 18.72 -12.64
C GLY A 232 -10.01 18.86 -11.32
N LEU A 233 -11.05 18.08 -11.06
CA LEU A 233 -11.80 18.11 -9.80
C LEU A 233 -11.05 17.43 -8.65
N MET A 234 -10.15 16.48 -8.96
CA MET A 234 -9.32 15.78 -8.00
C MET A 234 -7.84 16.00 -8.30
N LYS A 235 -7.09 16.43 -7.31
CA LYS A 235 -5.63 16.42 -7.34
C LYS A 235 -5.12 15.33 -6.42
N PHE A 236 -4.71 14.19 -6.98
CA PHE A 236 -3.99 13.18 -6.20
C PHE A 236 -2.68 13.78 -5.70
N TRP A 237 -2.48 13.75 -4.37
CA TRP A 237 -1.47 14.59 -3.75
C TRP A 237 -0.07 13.97 -3.70
N GLY A 238 0.16 12.81 -4.32
CA GLY A 238 1.47 12.17 -4.23
C GLY A 238 1.90 11.99 -2.79
N GLY A 239 3.01 12.64 -2.42
CA GLY A 239 3.49 12.65 -1.04
C GLY A 239 3.77 11.25 -0.48
N SER A 240 4.05 10.28 -1.36
CA SER A 240 4.45 8.92 -0.96
C SER A 240 5.57 8.98 0.06
N PHE A 241 5.58 8.10 1.05
CA PHE A 241 6.56 8.19 2.11
C PHE A 241 6.97 6.84 2.68
N VAL A 242 8.09 6.86 3.40
CA VAL A 242 8.59 5.73 4.17
C VAL A 242 8.83 6.18 5.61
N ALA A 243 8.28 5.44 6.57
CA ALA A 243 8.50 5.65 8.00
C ALA A 243 9.19 4.44 8.65
N ASN A 244 10.11 4.72 9.57
CA ASN A 244 10.74 3.68 10.37
C ASN A 244 9.86 3.27 11.57
N PRO A 245 10.21 2.21 12.34
CA PRO A 245 9.44 1.74 13.49
C PRO A 245 9.21 2.76 14.62
N MET A 246 9.89 3.90 14.60
CA MET A 246 9.65 5.02 15.51
C MET A 246 8.83 6.15 14.88
N GLY A 247 8.23 5.91 13.71
CA GLY A 247 7.42 6.89 13.00
C GLY A 247 8.20 8.04 12.36
N ARG A 248 9.55 7.97 12.37
CA ARG A 248 10.38 8.96 11.69
C ARG A 248 10.32 8.75 10.19
N LEU A 249 10.05 9.81 9.44
CA LEU A 249 10.13 9.78 7.99
C LEU A 249 11.58 9.56 7.54
N LEU A 250 11.78 8.51 6.76
CA LEU A 250 13.03 8.23 6.06
C LEU A 250 13.04 8.90 4.68
N TYR A 251 11.83 9.05 4.09
CA TYR A 251 11.62 9.68 2.80
C TYR A 251 10.18 10.22 2.70
N GLN A 252 10.01 11.27 1.94
CA GLN A 252 8.73 11.81 1.50
C GLN A 252 8.89 12.38 0.10
N ALA A 253 8.02 11.93 -0.81
CA ALA A 253 7.94 12.42 -2.18
C ALA A 253 7.23 13.79 -2.25
N SER A 254 7.39 14.47 -3.38
CA SER A 254 6.67 15.70 -3.67
C SER A 254 5.18 15.47 -3.91
N HIS A 255 4.43 16.57 -3.90
CA HIS A 255 2.97 16.57 -4.13
C HIS A 255 2.57 16.80 -5.59
N ASP A 256 3.54 17.01 -6.48
CA ASP A 256 3.28 17.50 -7.85
C ASP A 256 4.10 16.80 -8.93
N LYS A 257 4.95 15.84 -8.57
CA LYS A 257 5.87 15.18 -9.52
C LYS A 257 5.75 13.66 -9.47
N GLU A 258 5.98 13.06 -10.62
CA GLU A 258 6.30 11.63 -10.70
C GLU A 258 7.67 11.38 -10.09
N GLU A 259 7.79 10.38 -9.23
CA GLU A 259 9.04 10.06 -8.55
C GLU A 259 9.24 8.56 -8.43
N ASN A 260 10.43 8.12 -8.84
CA ASN A 260 10.92 6.76 -8.66
C ASN A 260 12.08 6.78 -7.67
N THR A 261 11.84 6.33 -6.45
CA THR A 261 12.78 6.46 -5.34
C THR A 261 13.09 5.13 -4.69
N VAL A 262 14.31 4.99 -4.18
CA VAL A 262 14.75 3.82 -3.41
C VAL A 262 15.15 4.27 -2.02
N VAL A 263 14.63 3.58 -1.00
CA VAL A 263 14.91 3.83 0.41
C VAL A 263 15.43 2.56 1.06
N GLU A 264 16.54 2.64 1.77
CA GLU A 264 17.10 1.52 2.53
C GLU A 264 16.45 1.44 3.91
N LEU A 265 15.94 0.26 4.26
CA LEU A 265 15.35 -0.08 5.55
C LEU A 265 16.29 -1.02 6.30
N ASP A 266 16.41 -0.82 7.60
CA ASP A 266 17.06 -1.77 8.51
C ASP A 266 15.97 -2.59 9.23
N THR A 267 15.73 -3.81 8.78
CA THR A 267 14.69 -4.68 9.35
C THR A 267 15.02 -5.17 10.76
N ASN A 268 16.28 -5.11 11.20
CA ASN A 268 16.65 -5.37 12.60
C ASN A 268 15.99 -4.38 13.56
N GLN A 269 15.64 -3.19 13.11
CA GLN A 269 14.94 -2.20 13.92
C GLN A 269 13.60 -2.73 14.44
N THR A 270 12.92 -3.58 13.68
CA THR A 270 11.66 -4.20 14.11
C THR A 270 11.87 -5.06 15.37
N ASP A 271 12.84 -5.95 15.35
CA ASP A 271 13.16 -6.77 16.52
C ASP A 271 13.69 -5.93 17.69
N PHE A 272 14.60 -4.99 17.38
CA PHE A 272 15.16 -4.08 18.38
C PHE A 272 14.06 -3.31 19.12
N TYR A 273 13.17 -2.62 18.43
CA TYR A 273 12.13 -1.82 19.08
C TYR A 273 11.09 -2.68 19.77
N ARG A 274 10.67 -3.80 19.20
CA ARG A 274 9.74 -4.74 19.83
C ARG A 274 10.29 -5.35 21.13
N THR A 275 11.62 -5.48 21.20
CA THR A 275 12.30 -5.97 22.41
C THR A 275 12.44 -4.89 23.49
N HIS A 276 12.86 -3.67 23.10
CA HIS A 276 13.20 -2.58 24.03
C HIS A 276 12.00 -1.70 24.41
N TRP A 277 11.04 -1.55 23.49
CA TRP A 277 9.74 -0.92 23.73
C TRP A 277 8.65 -1.96 23.43
N PRO A 278 8.35 -2.85 24.38
CA PRO A 278 7.68 -4.11 24.11
C PRO A 278 6.15 -3.97 24.01
N PHE A 279 5.65 -3.05 23.18
CA PHE A 279 4.23 -2.82 22.99
C PHE A 279 3.45 -4.08 22.63
N MET A 280 4.07 -5.01 21.87
CA MET A 280 3.43 -6.27 21.48
C MET A 280 3.30 -7.23 22.67
N ARG A 281 4.31 -7.28 23.53
CA ARG A 281 4.31 -8.14 24.74
C ARG A 281 3.36 -7.61 25.80
N ASP A 282 3.28 -6.30 25.95
CA ASP A 282 2.53 -5.64 27.03
C ASP A 282 1.04 -5.45 26.70
N ARG A 283 0.58 -6.00 25.56
CA ARG A 283 -0.83 -5.95 25.16
C ARG A 283 -1.72 -6.66 26.19
N ARG A 284 -2.81 -6.01 26.58
CA ARG A 284 -3.85 -6.55 27.46
C ARG A 284 -4.94 -7.24 26.64
N ILE A 285 -4.58 -8.38 26.02
CA ILE A 285 -5.48 -9.15 25.14
C ILE A 285 -6.76 -9.60 25.85
N ASP A 286 -6.72 -9.73 27.14
CA ASP A 286 -7.85 -10.04 28.02
C ASP A 286 -8.92 -8.92 28.06
N SER A 287 -8.56 -7.69 27.70
CA SER A 287 -9.44 -6.52 27.75
C SER A 287 -9.93 -6.03 26.38
N TYR A 288 -9.48 -6.62 25.26
CA TYR A 288 -9.74 -6.08 23.91
C TYR A 288 -10.99 -6.65 23.25
N GLN A 289 -11.71 -7.59 23.87
CA GLN A 289 -12.93 -8.18 23.29
C GLN A 289 -13.95 -7.13 22.80
N PRO A 290 -14.19 -6.01 23.51
CA PRO A 290 -15.19 -5.03 23.06
C PRO A 290 -14.91 -4.37 21.70
N ILE A 291 -13.64 -4.41 21.20
CA ILE A 291 -13.28 -3.81 19.91
C ILE A 291 -14.03 -4.44 18.72
N THR A 292 -14.58 -5.64 18.89
CA THR A 292 -15.36 -6.32 17.84
C THR A 292 -16.80 -5.81 17.75
N LYS A 293 -17.24 -4.97 18.70
CA LYS A 293 -18.54 -4.31 18.65
C LYS A 293 -18.44 -3.04 17.81
N ARG A 294 -19.52 -2.72 17.06
CA ARG A 294 -19.57 -1.46 16.31
C ARG A 294 -19.62 -0.23 17.22
N PHE A 295 -20.29 -0.36 18.34
CA PHE A 295 -20.42 0.64 19.39
C PHE A 295 -20.60 -0.08 20.73
N ILE A 296 -20.14 0.53 21.82
CA ILE A 296 -20.31 -0.03 23.19
C ILE A 296 -21.46 0.74 23.81
N ASP A 297 -22.65 0.14 23.75
CA ASP A 297 -23.81 0.67 24.43
C ASP A 297 -23.64 0.53 25.95
N GLU A 298 -24.16 1.48 26.70
CA GLU A 298 -24.24 1.36 28.17
C GLU A 298 -25.09 0.15 28.53
N GLY A 299 -24.51 -0.77 29.27
CA GLY A 299 -25.18 -2.00 29.75
C GLY A 299 -26.10 -1.76 30.91
#